data_a140544ffb5a027e3dc2198a6f8efd8b
#
_entry.id   a140544ffb5a027e3dc2198a6f8efd8b
#
_cell.length_a   1.000
_cell.length_b   1.000
_cell.length_c   1.000
_cell.angle_alpha   90.00
_cell.angle_beta   90.00
_cell.angle_gamma   90.00
#
_symmetry.space_group_name_H-M   'P 1'
#
loop_
_entity.id
_entity.type
_entity.pdbx_description
1 polymer ?
#
loop_
_entity_poly.entity_id
_entity_poly.type
_entity_poly.pdbx_seq_one_letter_code
_entity_poly.pdbx_strand_id
1 'polypeptide(L)'
;MGRFDRQDVVTVNDGAYWVGNAARHYATSLFSHDKATDPLTLALTWIAADQVMDSDRIVQLGVGLPLSWYGSQKDALATALTGSVTVGSQTLVVEQVQVFPQAVAALVSIANFPITGLIGLVDIGYRTVDYLIAQVNEGVPRPLPTTAGTYPGGVHVAYQAMARTVEKDWHVHFEPHELVQRPTVTVHGQPMGLDPYRNSALQTLAEDLARHLAIYWDGVQEKLDALYLAGGGAQDLQAYWPDWPGLTVLPQSQWANAQGYLRLL
;
A
#
# COMPACT_ATOMS: atom_id res chain seq x y z
N MET A 1 -6.93 -7.54 20.80
CA MET A 1 -7.89 -6.43 20.62
C MET A 1 -7.11 -5.15 20.85
N GLY A 2 -6.78 -4.43 19.79
CA GLY A 2 -5.89 -3.26 19.87
C GLY A 2 -6.53 -2.10 20.63
N ARG A 3 -5.68 -1.18 21.12
CA ARG A 3 -6.09 0.05 21.86
C ARG A 3 -7.13 0.91 21.11
N PHE A 4 -7.26 0.77 19.79
CA PHE A 4 -8.16 1.56 18.95
C PHE A 4 -9.64 1.20 19.05
N ASP A 5 -10.00 0.03 19.54
CA ASP A 5 -11.42 -0.32 19.72
C ASP A 5 -12.13 0.57 20.76
N ARG A 6 -11.41 1.49 21.43
CA ARG A 6 -11.93 2.33 22.52
C ARG A 6 -11.73 3.84 22.35
N GLN A 7 -10.99 4.30 21.32
CA GLN A 7 -10.78 5.74 21.11
C GLN A 7 -11.06 6.10 19.65
N ASP A 8 -12.13 6.83 19.45
CA ASP A 8 -12.51 7.34 18.12
C ASP A 8 -11.62 8.50 17.63
N VAL A 9 -10.90 9.15 18.56
CA VAL A 9 -10.01 10.27 18.28
C VAL A 9 -8.70 10.09 19.03
N VAL A 10 -7.58 10.27 18.33
CA VAL A 10 -6.23 10.30 18.91
C VAL A 10 -5.62 11.68 18.66
N THR A 11 -5.08 12.29 19.70
CA THR A 11 -4.32 13.54 19.57
C THR A 11 -2.86 13.26 19.25
N VAL A 12 -2.30 14.05 18.35
CA VAL A 12 -0.86 14.06 18.05
C VAL A 12 -0.40 15.52 18.14
N ASN A 13 0.45 15.82 19.10
CA ASN A 13 0.75 17.20 19.50
C ASN A 13 -0.56 18.00 19.70
N ASP A 14 -0.77 19.06 18.94
CA ASP A 14 -1.98 19.90 19.00
C ASP A 14 -3.09 19.47 18.02
N GLY A 15 -2.86 18.45 17.21
CA GLY A 15 -3.81 17.95 16.22
C GLY A 15 -4.67 16.80 16.76
N ALA A 16 -5.94 16.72 16.33
CA ALA A 16 -6.85 15.62 16.64
C ALA A 16 -7.22 14.85 15.37
N TYR A 17 -7.12 13.51 15.42
CA TYR A 17 -7.28 12.64 14.26
C TYR A 17 -8.30 11.55 14.55
N TRP A 18 -9.26 11.39 13.65
CA TRP A 18 -10.14 10.24 13.64
C TRP A 18 -9.39 8.98 13.27
N VAL A 19 -9.56 7.90 14.03
CA VAL A 19 -8.87 6.63 13.78
C VAL A 19 -9.82 5.43 13.82
N GLY A 20 -9.38 4.30 13.26
CA GLY A 20 -10.16 3.06 13.27
C GLY A 20 -11.49 3.19 12.53
N ASN A 21 -12.56 2.63 13.11
CA ASN A 21 -13.88 2.65 12.48
C ASN A 21 -14.50 4.06 12.40
N ALA A 22 -14.21 4.93 13.34
CA ALA A 22 -14.70 6.30 13.31
C ALA A 22 -14.17 7.08 12.10
N ALA A 23 -12.92 6.86 11.72
CA ALA A 23 -12.33 7.50 10.54
C ALA A 23 -13.13 7.19 9.25
N ARG A 24 -13.76 6.03 9.14
CA ARG A 24 -14.59 5.67 7.97
C ARG A 24 -15.82 6.56 7.80
N HIS A 25 -16.32 7.14 8.89
CA HIS A 25 -17.51 8.00 8.86
C HIS A 25 -17.18 9.48 8.72
N TYR A 26 -15.98 9.90 9.14
CA TYR A 26 -15.61 11.31 9.26
C TYR A 26 -14.40 11.69 8.41
N ALA A 27 -13.67 10.71 7.86
CA ALA A 27 -12.49 11.01 7.07
C ALA A 27 -12.88 11.56 5.69
N THR A 28 -12.32 12.70 5.36
CA THR A 28 -12.20 13.13 3.97
C THR A 28 -11.00 12.44 3.34
N SER A 29 -11.12 12.04 2.07
CA SER A 29 -10.00 11.44 1.33
C SER A 29 -8.93 12.50 1.07
N LEU A 30 -8.09 12.74 2.06
CA LEU A 30 -6.91 13.59 1.91
C LEU A 30 -5.79 12.76 1.28
N PHE A 31 -5.35 13.18 0.13
CA PHE A 31 -4.19 12.60 -0.54
C PHE A 31 -3.16 13.69 -0.78
N SER A 32 -1.98 13.51 -0.20
CA SER A 32 -0.81 14.34 -0.49
C SER A 32 0.22 13.53 -1.28
N HIS A 33 0.76 14.14 -2.34
CA HIS A 33 1.92 13.63 -3.06
C HIS A 33 3.22 13.88 -2.29
N ASP A 34 3.20 14.78 -1.31
CA ASP A 34 4.35 15.08 -0.45
C ASP A 34 4.10 14.51 0.95
N LYS A 35 4.59 13.30 1.19
CA LYS A 35 4.44 12.61 2.47
C LYS A 35 5.23 13.25 3.60
N ALA A 36 6.30 13.95 3.29
CA ALA A 36 7.16 14.58 4.29
C ALA A 36 6.51 15.80 4.94
N THR A 37 5.62 16.50 4.20
CA THR A 37 4.90 17.67 4.68
C THR A 37 3.44 17.41 5.01
N ASP A 38 2.93 16.21 4.69
CA ASP A 38 1.53 15.85 4.95
C ASP A 38 1.30 15.52 6.43
N PRO A 39 0.57 16.38 7.17
CA PRO A 39 0.36 16.17 8.60
C PRO A 39 -0.34 14.85 8.92
N LEU A 40 -1.20 14.36 8.01
CA LEU A 40 -1.91 13.10 8.21
C LEU A 40 -0.96 11.91 8.11
N THR A 41 -0.07 11.89 7.10
CA THR A 41 0.94 10.84 6.96
C THR A 41 1.84 10.77 8.20
N LEU A 42 2.32 11.91 8.69
CA LEU A 42 3.16 11.98 9.87
C LEU A 42 2.41 11.52 11.12
N ALA A 43 1.21 12.05 11.36
CA ALA A 43 0.40 11.67 12.51
C ALA A 43 0.07 10.18 12.53
N LEU A 44 -0.37 9.60 11.41
CA LEU A 44 -0.69 8.18 11.33
C LEU A 44 0.54 7.29 11.56
N THR A 45 1.73 7.73 11.13
CA THR A 45 2.98 7.01 11.40
C THR A 45 3.28 6.98 12.90
N TRP A 46 3.21 8.12 13.59
CA TRP A 46 3.43 8.19 15.04
C TRP A 46 2.36 7.44 15.84
N ILE A 47 1.10 7.54 15.43
CA ILE A 47 0.00 6.79 16.04
C ILE A 47 0.23 5.28 15.91
N ALA A 48 0.66 4.81 14.73
CA ALA A 48 0.95 3.40 14.51
C ALA A 48 2.15 2.93 15.35
N ALA A 49 3.20 3.74 15.46
CA ALA A 49 4.34 3.45 16.31
C ALA A 49 3.93 3.37 17.79
N ASP A 50 3.15 4.33 18.29
CA ASP A 50 2.65 4.34 19.68
C ASP A 50 1.85 3.07 20.04
N GLN A 51 1.12 2.51 19.07
CA GLN A 51 0.29 1.32 19.30
C GLN A 51 1.06 0.04 19.60
N VAL A 52 2.24 -0.10 19.00
CA VAL A 52 3.08 -1.30 19.16
C VAL A 52 4.06 -1.19 20.32
N MET A 53 4.11 -0.01 20.97
CA MET A 53 4.99 0.24 22.10
C MET A 53 4.34 -0.14 23.43
N ASP A 54 5.10 -0.83 24.28
CA ASP A 54 4.71 -1.12 25.65
C ASP A 54 5.20 -0.03 26.63
N SER A 55 6.36 -0.26 27.27
CA SER A 55 6.93 0.64 28.26
C SER A 55 7.97 1.58 27.70
N ASP A 56 8.81 1.08 26.78
CA ASP A 56 9.84 1.88 26.14
C ASP A 56 9.21 2.78 25.08
N ARG A 57 9.58 4.05 25.15
CA ARG A 57 9.03 5.09 24.29
C ARG A 57 10.06 5.66 23.32
N ILE A 58 11.18 4.96 23.17
CA ILE A 58 12.25 5.29 22.24
C ILE A 58 12.25 4.27 21.12
N VAL A 59 12.20 4.75 19.89
CA VAL A 59 12.06 3.88 18.70
C VAL A 59 12.99 4.25 17.58
N GLN A 60 13.32 3.24 16.78
CA GLN A 60 13.83 3.40 15.43
C GLN A 60 12.70 3.02 14.46
N LEU A 61 12.47 3.84 13.43
CA LEU A 61 11.41 3.63 12.46
C LEU A 61 11.95 3.27 11.08
N GLY A 62 11.42 2.18 10.51
CA GLY A 62 11.49 1.92 9.08
C GLY A 62 10.20 2.37 8.40
N VAL A 63 10.29 3.29 7.44
CA VAL A 63 9.15 3.79 6.68
C VAL A 63 9.42 3.69 5.19
N GLY A 64 8.39 3.81 4.36
CA GLY A 64 8.54 3.67 2.91
C GLY A 64 7.93 4.76 2.07
N LEU A 65 8.56 4.98 0.93
CA LEU A 65 8.08 5.85 -0.14
C LEU A 65 7.94 5.08 -1.45
N PRO A 66 6.94 5.41 -2.27
CA PRO A 66 6.89 4.94 -3.66
C PRO A 66 8.22 5.20 -4.38
N LEU A 67 8.59 4.33 -5.31
CA LEU A 67 9.86 4.42 -6.02
C LEU A 67 10.08 5.78 -6.66
N SER A 68 9.05 6.36 -7.28
CA SER A 68 9.13 7.67 -7.93
C SER A 68 9.34 8.86 -6.97
N TRP A 69 8.99 8.70 -5.69
CA TRP A 69 9.08 9.76 -4.68
C TRP A 69 10.31 9.63 -3.78
N TYR A 70 10.88 8.43 -3.72
CA TYR A 70 11.98 8.11 -2.81
C TYR A 70 13.16 9.08 -2.94
N GLY A 71 13.63 9.32 -4.16
CA GLY A 71 14.79 10.19 -4.39
C GLY A 71 14.61 11.62 -3.91
N SER A 72 13.38 12.16 -4.03
CA SER A 72 13.09 13.57 -3.71
C SER A 72 12.61 13.81 -2.28
N GLN A 73 12.02 12.81 -1.61
CA GLN A 73 11.34 13.01 -0.33
C GLN A 73 11.98 12.28 0.86
N LYS A 74 12.92 11.34 0.64
CA LYS A 74 13.43 10.47 1.72
C LYS A 74 14.04 11.24 2.89
N ASP A 75 14.88 12.23 2.61
CA ASP A 75 15.60 12.98 3.64
C ASP A 75 14.66 13.92 4.42
N ALA A 76 13.73 14.55 3.71
CA ALA A 76 12.69 15.38 4.31
C ALA A 76 11.75 14.57 5.20
N LEU A 77 11.32 13.37 4.76
CA LEU A 77 10.45 12.48 5.54
C LEU A 77 11.19 11.96 6.78
N ALA A 78 12.45 11.56 6.65
CA ALA A 78 13.28 11.15 7.79
C ALA A 78 13.38 12.26 8.83
N THR A 79 13.68 13.48 8.38
CA THR A 79 13.77 14.66 9.27
C THR A 79 12.44 14.96 9.96
N ALA A 80 11.33 14.92 9.22
CA ALA A 80 10.00 15.25 9.74
C ALA A 80 9.51 14.25 10.80
N LEU A 81 9.90 12.98 10.70
CA LEU A 81 9.49 11.93 11.63
C LEU A 81 10.42 11.80 12.84
N THR A 82 11.65 12.32 12.79
CA THR A 82 12.64 12.22 13.87
C THR A 82 12.35 13.24 14.98
N GLY A 83 12.53 12.82 16.24
CA GLY A 83 12.40 13.69 17.42
C GLY A 83 11.30 13.25 18.37
N SER A 84 10.91 14.15 19.27
CA SER A 84 9.87 13.88 20.28
C SER A 84 8.50 14.30 19.77
N VAL A 85 7.51 13.44 19.95
CA VAL A 85 6.10 13.70 19.60
C VAL A 85 5.19 13.23 20.74
N THR A 86 4.12 13.98 21.01
CA THR A 86 3.10 13.59 21.97
C THR A 86 1.96 12.89 21.25
N VAL A 87 1.67 11.64 21.63
CA VAL A 87 0.54 10.85 21.11
C VAL A 87 -0.38 10.52 22.26
N GLY A 88 -1.60 11.04 22.23
CA GLY A 88 -2.51 10.98 23.37
C GLY A 88 -1.91 11.70 24.59
N SER A 89 -1.69 10.97 25.66
CA SER A 89 -1.09 11.48 26.90
C SER A 89 0.39 11.10 27.06
N GLN A 90 1.02 10.53 26.05
CA GLN A 90 2.36 9.95 26.17
C GLN A 90 3.32 10.58 25.16
N THR A 91 4.61 10.67 25.52
CA THR A 91 5.67 11.13 24.63
C THR A 91 6.35 9.92 24.01
N LEU A 92 6.44 9.93 22.68
CA LEU A 92 7.22 9.01 21.87
C LEU A 92 8.48 9.72 21.39
N VAL A 93 9.64 9.10 21.51
CA VAL A 93 10.91 9.61 21.01
C VAL A 93 11.37 8.77 19.84
N VAL A 94 11.43 9.34 18.66
CA VAL A 94 11.95 8.70 17.45
C VAL A 94 13.41 9.10 17.30
N GLU A 95 14.32 8.18 17.63
CA GLU A 95 15.77 8.44 17.59
C GLU A 95 16.31 8.41 16.16
N GLN A 96 15.81 7.47 15.36
CA GLN A 96 16.28 7.27 14.00
C GLN A 96 15.14 6.88 13.08
N VAL A 97 15.16 7.44 11.88
CA VAL A 97 14.25 7.05 10.80
C VAL A 97 15.05 6.60 9.60
N GLN A 98 14.78 5.38 9.13
CA GLN A 98 15.26 4.91 7.84
C GLN A 98 14.10 4.87 6.85
N VAL A 99 14.30 5.53 5.71
CA VAL A 99 13.30 5.55 4.64
C VAL A 99 13.74 4.59 3.54
N PHE A 100 12.84 3.69 3.16
CA PHE A 100 13.10 2.67 2.16
C PHE A 100 12.25 2.87 0.91
N PRO A 101 12.74 2.51 -0.29
CA PRO A 101 11.91 2.46 -1.48
C PRO A 101 10.94 1.27 -1.39
N GLN A 102 9.64 1.52 -1.54
CA GLN A 102 8.62 0.47 -1.65
C GLN A 102 8.95 -0.47 -2.82
N ALA A 103 8.36 -1.65 -2.88
CA ALA A 103 8.71 -2.75 -3.78
C ALA A 103 10.13 -3.31 -3.57
N VAL A 104 11.19 -2.48 -3.46
CA VAL A 104 12.54 -2.97 -3.13
C VAL A 104 12.55 -3.59 -1.73
N ALA A 105 11.90 -2.96 -0.77
CA ALA A 105 11.75 -3.53 0.57
C ALA A 105 10.87 -4.79 0.55
N ALA A 106 9.76 -4.79 -0.20
CA ALA A 106 8.93 -5.97 -0.38
C ALA A 106 9.72 -7.13 -0.98
N LEU A 107 10.66 -6.86 -1.91
CA LEU A 107 11.54 -7.88 -2.46
C LEU A 107 12.34 -8.59 -1.37
N VAL A 108 12.86 -7.86 -0.38
CA VAL A 108 13.62 -8.44 0.76
C VAL A 108 12.74 -9.33 1.64
N SER A 109 11.42 -9.19 1.62
CA SER A 109 10.51 -10.04 2.40
C SER A 109 10.36 -11.45 1.82
N ILE A 110 10.73 -11.69 0.58
CA ILE A 110 10.62 -13.00 -0.09
C ILE A 110 11.58 -13.98 0.59
N ALA A 111 11.04 -15.11 1.04
CA ALA A 111 11.83 -16.09 1.78
C ALA A 111 12.71 -16.99 0.88
N ASN A 112 12.20 -17.30 -0.33
CA ASN A 112 12.87 -18.22 -1.25
C ASN A 112 12.91 -17.62 -2.64
N PHE A 113 14.11 -17.32 -3.12
CA PHE A 113 14.38 -16.93 -4.48
C PHE A 113 14.83 -18.13 -5.32
N PRO A 114 14.64 -18.12 -6.65
CA PRO A 114 15.40 -18.99 -7.53
C PRO A 114 16.91 -18.75 -7.30
N ILE A 115 17.76 -19.75 -7.55
CA ILE A 115 19.22 -19.61 -7.38
C ILE A 115 19.76 -18.55 -8.32
N THR A 116 19.25 -18.55 -9.55
CA THR A 116 19.60 -17.57 -10.61
C THR A 116 18.36 -17.25 -11.42
N GLY A 117 18.33 -16.12 -12.09
CA GLY A 117 17.28 -15.77 -13.05
C GLY A 117 16.76 -14.35 -12.92
N LEU A 118 15.68 -14.07 -13.60
CA LEU A 118 14.98 -12.79 -13.54
C LEU A 118 13.64 -12.95 -12.83
N ILE A 119 13.37 -12.09 -11.89
CA ILE A 119 12.08 -12.04 -11.19
C ILE A 119 11.45 -10.66 -11.32
N GLY A 120 10.14 -10.62 -11.51
CA GLY A 120 9.34 -9.40 -11.41
C GLY A 120 8.69 -9.27 -10.02
N LEU A 121 8.52 -8.07 -9.55
CA LEU A 121 7.71 -7.76 -8.37
C LEU A 121 6.81 -6.56 -8.67
N VAL A 122 5.53 -6.69 -8.31
CA VAL A 122 4.52 -5.64 -8.43
C VAL A 122 3.87 -5.44 -7.06
N ASP A 123 4.11 -4.30 -6.44
CA ASP A 123 3.57 -3.90 -5.14
C ASP A 123 2.31 -3.06 -5.34
N ILE A 124 1.16 -3.70 -5.19
CA ILE A 124 -0.15 -3.11 -5.47
C ILE A 124 -0.69 -2.46 -4.21
N GLY A 125 -0.42 -1.15 -4.08
CA GLY A 125 -0.92 -0.33 -2.99
C GLY A 125 -2.33 0.22 -3.24
N TYR A 126 -2.83 0.97 -2.25
CA TYR A 126 -4.12 1.67 -2.37
C TYR A 126 -4.04 2.82 -3.39
N ARG A 127 -2.94 3.59 -3.39
CA ARG A 127 -2.77 4.81 -4.19
C ARG A 127 -1.85 4.64 -5.39
N THR A 128 -0.81 3.84 -5.24
CA THR A 128 0.23 3.62 -6.24
C THR A 128 0.50 2.15 -6.41
N VAL A 129 1.05 1.78 -7.56
CA VAL A 129 1.62 0.46 -7.79
C VAL A 129 3.10 0.65 -8.13
N ASP A 130 3.96 0.13 -7.27
CA ASP A 130 5.41 0.11 -7.50
C ASP A 130 5.82 -1.22 -8.13
N TYR A 131 6.68 -1.17 -9.11
CA TYR A 131 7.11 -2.37 -9.84
C TYR A 131 8.59 -2.34 -10.16
N LEU A 132 9.21 -3.51 -10.24
CA LEU A 132 10.60 -3.69 -10.61
C LEU A 132 10.87 -5.09 -11.15
N ILE A 133 11.96 -5.24 -11.92
CA ILE A 133 12.60 -6.53 -12.18
C ILE A 133 13.89 -6.58 -11.37
N ALA A 134 14.21 -7.76 -10.84
CA ALA A 134 15.48 -8.04 -10.19
C ALA A 134 16.18 -9.23 -10.84
N GLN A 135 17.50 -9.10 -11.02
CA GLN A 135 18.37 -10.21 -11.35
C GLN A 135 18.73 -10.96 -10.07
N VAL A 136 18.48 -12.24 -10.02
CA VAL A 136 18.90 -13.11 -8.92
C VAL A 136 20.19 -13.80 -9.28
N ASN A 137 21.20 -13.70 -8.43
CA ASN A 137 22.45 -14.43 -8.54
C ASN A 137 22.77 -15.04 -7.16
N GLU A 138 22.98 -16.35 -7.14
CA GLU A 138 23.26 -17.11 -5.90
C GLU A 138 22.20 -16.87 -4.81
N GLY A 139 20.93 -16.74 -5.22
CA GLY A 139 19.81 -16.45 -4.32
C GLY A 139 19.71 -15.01 -3.80
N VAL A 140 20.56 -14.09 -4.29
CA VAL A 140 20.55 -12.68 -3.91
C VAL A 140 19.93 -11.84 -5.03
N PRO A 141 18.77 -11.21 -4.79
CA PRO A 141 18.12 -10.36 -5.79
C PRO A 141 18.78 -8.98 -5.86
N ARG A 142 19.01 -8.51 -7.06
CA ARG A 142 19.51 -7.15 -7.37
C ARG A 142 18.53 -6.45 -8.29
N PRO A 143 17.82 -5.41 -7.83
CA PRO A 143 16.93 -4.64 -8.68
C PRO A 143 17.64 -4.06 -9.90
N LEU A 144 16.97 -4.10 -11.04
CA LEU A 144 17.42 -3.46 -12.28
C LEU A 144 16.77 -2.07 -12.37
N PRO A 145 17.51 -0.97 -12.17
CA PRO A 145 16.93 0.37 -12.03
C PRO A 145 16.10 0.83 -13.24
N THR A 146 16.48 0.39 -14.44
CA THR A 146 15.80 0.75 -15.70
C THR A 146 14.42 0.10 -15.86
N THR A 147 14.10 -0.92 -15.06
CA THR A 147 12.82 -1.64 -15.10
C THR A 147 11.92 -1.28 -13.92
N ALA A 148 12.41 -0.42 -13.03
CA ALA A 148 11.70 -0.03 -11.81
C ALA A 148 10.92 1.27 -12.02
N GLY A 149 9.72 1.33 -11.47
CA GLY A 149 8.88 2.51 -11.58
C GLY A 149 7.67 2.47 -10.67
N THR A 150 6.87 3.53 -10.78
CA THR A 150 5.60 3.69 -10.05
C THR A 150 4.48 4.00 -11.05
N TYR A 151 3.42 3.21 -11.05
CA TYR A 151 2.18 3.52 -11.73
C TYR A 151 1.31 4.39 -10.81
N PRO A 152 0.82 5.56 -11.28
CA PRO A 152 0.07 6.52 -10.45
C PRO A 152 -1.40 6.14 -10.32
N GLY A 153 -1.67 4.93 -9.83
CA GLY A 153 -3.01 4.41 -9.62
C GLY A 153 -2.93 3.07 -8.91
N GLY A 154 -3.60 2.94 -7.77
CA GLY A 154 -3.72 1.68 -7.04
C GLY A 154 -5.17 1.20 -7.04
N VAL A 155 -5.52 0.31 -6.11
CA VAL A 155 -6.89 -0.27 -6.04
C VAL A 155 -7.98 0.78 -5.83
N HIS A 156 -7.66 1.97 -5.31
CA HIS A 156 -8.62 3.06 -5.17
C HIS A 156 -9.26 3.46 -6.50
N VAL A 157 -8.53 3.35 -7.62
CA VAL A 157 -9.06 3.68 -8.97
C VAL A 157 -10.19 2.73 -9.34
N ALA A 158 -10.02 1.43 -9.08
CA ALA A 158 -11.05 0.43 -9.30
C ALA A 158 -12.29 0.71 -8.42
N TYR A 159 -12.09 1.02 -7.14
CA TYR A 159 -13.21 1.30 -6.24
C TYR A 159 -13.94 2.60 -6.58
N GLN A 160 -13.23 3.62 -7.04
CA GLN A 160 -13.87 4.83 -7.58
C GLN A 160 -14.67 4.54 -8.87
N ALA A 161 -14.14 3.71 -9.75
CA ALA A 161 -14.86 3.30 -10.96
C ALA A 161 -16.12 2.49 -10.62
N MET A 162 -16.02 1.56 -9.66
CA MET A 162 -17.14 0.81 -9.13
C MET A 162 -18.23 1.73 -8.58
N ALA A 163 -17.87 2.70 -7.71
CA ALA A 163 -18.82 3.64 -7.12
C ALA A 163 -19.55 4.46 -8.18
N ARG A 164 -18.81 4.98 -9.17
CA ARG A 164 -19.41 5.72 -10.31
C ARG A 164 -20.36 4.88 -11.13
N THR A 165 -20.05 3.60 -11.36
CA THR A 165 -20.92 2.70 -12.12
C THR A 165 -22.19 2.37 -11.34
N VAL A 166 -22.07 2.11 -10.04
CA VAL A 166 -23.21 1.90 -9.13
C VAL A 166 -24.12 3.13 -9.10
N GLU A 167 -23.54 4.34 -8.96
CA GLU A 167 -24.31 5.59 -8.97
C GLU A 167 -25.06 5.80 -10.29
N LYS A 168 -24.40 5.53 -11.40
CA LYS A 168 -25.03 5.62 -12.75
C LYS A 168 -26.22 4.66 -12.90
N ASP A 169 -26.08 3.41 -12.43
CA ASP A 169 -27.08 2.38 -12.66
C ASP A 169 -28.25 2.44 -11.66
N TRP A 170 -27.95 2.85 -10.41
CA TRP A 170 -28.95 2.85 -9.34
C TRP A 170 -29.44 4.23 -8.93
N HIS A 171 -28.83 5.29 -9.46
CA HIS A 171 -29.12 6.71 -9.13
C HIS A 171 -28.98 7.01 -7.63
N VAL A 172 -28.09 6.31 -6.94
CA VAL A 172 -27.77 6.49 -5.52
C VAL A 172 -26.25 6.63 -5.38
N HIS A 173 -25.84 7.71 -4.75
CA HIS A 173 -24.44 7.98 -4.48
C HIS A 173 -23.95 7.14 -3.29
N PHE A 174 -22.79 6.50 -3.47
CA PHE A 174 -22.04 5.83 -2.43
C PHE A 174 -20.58 6.27 -2.51
N GLU A 175 -20.00 6.55 -1.37
CA GLU A 175 -18.54 6.70 -1.31
C GLU A 175 -17.85 5.34 -1.53
N PRO A 176 -16.67 5.32 -2.19
CA PRO A 176 -15.97 4.06 -2.48
C PRO A 176 -15.77 3.17 -1.24
N HIS A 177 -15.46 3.75 -0.09
CA HIS A 177 -15.24 3.00 1.15
C HIS A 177 -16.50 2.30 1.69
N GLU A 178 -17.69 2.75 1.30
CA GLU A 178 -18.95 2.11 1.69
C GLU A 178 -19.21 0.81 0.91
N LEU A 179 -18.58 0.65 -0.25
CA LEU A 179 -18.80 -0.46 -1.18
C LEU A 179 -17.75 -1.57 -1.07
N VAL A 180 -16.51 -1.21 -0.75
CA VAL A 180 -15.31 -2.06 -0.93
C VAL A 180 -15.41 -3.42 -0.23
N GLN A 181 -15.90 -3.47 1.02
CA GLN A 181 -15.90 -4.68 1.83
C GLN A 181 -17.29 -5.32 1.99
N ARG A 182 -18.27 -4.87 1.24
CA ARG A 182 -19.64 -5.37 1.34
C ARG A 182 -19.99 -6.22 0.13
N PRO A 183 -20.61 -7.37 0.29
CA PRO A 183 -21.16 -8.13 -0.83
C PRO A 183 -22.43 -7.48 -1.40
N THR A 184 -23.16 -6.75 -0.55
CA THR A 184 -24.43 -6.08 -0.90
C THR A 184 -24.56 -4.74 -0.20
N VAL A 185 -25.34 -3.83 -0.78
CA VAL A 185 -25.86 -2.60 -0.14
C VAL A 185 -27.37 -2.55 -0.28
N THR A 186 -28.03 -1.77 0.57
CA THR A 186 -29.48 -1.56 0.48
C THR A 186 -29.78 -0.31 -0.34
N VAL A 187 -30.57 -0.46 -1.41
CA VAL A 187 -31.04 0.63 -2.25
C VAL A 187 -32.57 0.58 -2.25
N HIS A 188 -33.23 1.65 -1.85
CA HIS A 188 -34.71 1.72 -1.76
C HIS A 188 -35.34 0.53 -1.02
N GLY A 189 -34.67 0.06 0.05
CA GLY A 189 -35.13 -1.08 0.86
C GLY A 189 -34.85 -2.47 0.26
N GLN A 190 -34.17 -2.56 -0.90
CA GLN A 190 -33.83 -3.82 -1.54
C GLN A 190 -32.31 -4.08 -1.45
N PRO A 191 -31.87 -5.31 -1.17
CA PRO A 191 -30.46 -5.67 -1.21
C PRO A 191 -29.98 -5.76 -2.66
N MET A 192 -28.91 -5.02 -2.98
CA MET A 192 -28.28 -4.98 -4.29
C MET A 192 -26.89 -5.59 -4.21
N GLY A 193 -26.59 -6.54 -5.10
CA GLY A 193 -25.29 -7.22 -5.17
C GLY A 193 -24.20 -6.33 -5.79
N LEU A 194 -23.01 -6.34 -5.19
CA LEU A 194 -21.88 -5.52 -5.61
C LEU A 194 -20.82 -6.27 -6.43
N ASP A 195 -20.85 -7.60 -6.42
CA ASP A 195 -19.81 -8.42 -7.06
C ASP A 195 -19.62 -8.14 -8.56
N PRO A 196 -20.67 -7.98 -9.40
CA PRO A 196 -20.47 -7.67 -10.82
C PRO A 196 -19.72 -6.38 -11.04
N TYR A 197 -20.01 -5.35 -10.25
CA TYR A 197 -19.37 -4.03 -10.32
C TYR A 197 -17.92 -4.09 -9.85
N ARG A 198 -17.68 -4.80 -8.74
CA ARG A 198 -16.33 -5.00 -8.19
C ARG A 198 -15.46 -5.78 -9.16
N ASN A 199 -15.95 -6.90 -9.67
CA ASN A 199 -15.21 -7.77 -10.57
C ASN A 199 -14.82 -7.02 -11.85
N SER A 200 -15.76 -6.30 -12.46
CA SER A 200 -15.51 -5.51 -13.67
C SER A 200 -14.45 -4.41 -13.42
N ALA A 201 -14.53 -3.72 -12.28
CA ALA A 201 -13.59 -2.64 -11.95
C ALA A 201 -12.17 -3.18 -11.65
N LEU A 202 -12.05 -4.28 -10.92
CA LEU A 202 -10.78 -4.94 -10.63
C LEU A 202 -10.15 -5.55 -11.88
N GLN A 203 -10.95 -6.17 -12.74
CA GLN A 203 -10.49 -6.70 -14.02
C GLN A 203 -9.89 -5.58 -14.90
N THR A 204 -10.60 -4.46 -15.03
CA THR A 204 -10.10 -3.31 -15.79
C THR A 204 -8.77 -2.81 -15.25
N LEU A 205 -8.64 -2.69 -13.94
CA LEU A 205 -7.38 -2.26 -13.32
C LEU A 205 -6.25 -3.27 -13.56
N ALA A 206 -6.51 -4.58 -13.45
CA ALA A 206 -5.51 -5.61 -13.71
C ALA A 206 -5.02 -5.59 -15.16
N GLU A 207 -5.94 -5.44 -16.13
CA GLU A 207 -5.62 -5.32 -17.55
C GLU A 207 -4.79 -4.06 -17.85
N ASP A 208 -5.14 -2.92 -17.23
CA ASP A 208 -4.40 -1.67 -17.41
C ASP A 208 -2.98 -1.76 -16.83
N LEU A 209 -2.83 -2.36 -15.66
CA LEU A 209 -1.52 -2.61 -15.05
C LEU A 209 -0.68 -3.56 -15.90
N ALA A 210 -1.26 -4.67 -16.36
CA ALA A 210 -0.56 -5.63 -17.21
C ALA A 210 -0.09 -4.97 -18.53
N ARG A 211 -0.94 -4.15 -19.14
CA ARG A 211 -0.59 -3.40 -20.35
C ARG A 211 0.53 -2.38 -20.08
N HIS A 212 0.49 -1.69 -18.95
CA HIS A 212 1.53 -0.77 -18.53
C HIS A 212 2.87 -1.50 -18.36
N LEU A 213 2.88 -2.62 -17.65
CA LEU A 213 4.09 -3.42 -17.44
C LEU A 213 4.63 -3.99 -18.74
N ALA A 214 3.77 -4.44 -19.66
CA ALA A 214 4.19 -4.91 -20.98
C ALA A 214 4.99 -3.86 -21.77
N ILE A 215 4.65 -2.58 -21.60
CA ILE A 215 5.38 -1.46 -22.24
C ILE A 215 6.72 -1.22 -21.53
N TYR A 216 6.73 -1.19 -20.20
CA TYR A 216 7.93 -0.86 -19.42
C TYR A 216 8.95 -2.01 -19.36
N TRP A 217 8.48 -3.25 -19.46
CA TRP A 217 9.30 -4.46 -19.42
C TRP A 217 9.46 -5.11 -20.80
N ASP A 218 9.21 -4.37 -21.86
CA ASP A 218 9.33 -4.86 -23.24
C ASP A 218 10.67 -5.56 -23.49
N GLY A 219 10.59 -6.77 -24.07
CA GLY A 219 11.74 -7.64 -24.35
C GLY A 219 12.39 -8.28 -23.09
N VAL A 220 11.89 -8.02 -21.89
CA VAL A 220 12.38 -8.61 -20.63
C VAL A 220 11.32 -9.44 -19.93
N GLN A 221 10.05 -9.07 -20.03
CA GLN A 221 8.97 -9.75 -19.33
C GLN A 221 8.85 -11.24 -19.69
N GLU A 222 9.11 -11.61 -20.94
CA GLU A 222 9.05 -13.01 -21.41
C GLU A 222 10.19 -13.88 -20.84
N LYS A 223 11.18 -13.25 -20.22
CA LYS A 223 12.34 -13.91 -19.62
C LYS A 223 12.24 -14.03 -18.10
N LEU A 224 11.12 -13.59 -17.52
CA LEU A 224 10.92 -13.70 -16.07
C LEU A 224 10.67 -15.16 -15.68
N ASP A 225 11.43 -15.62 -14.70
CA ASP A 225 11.25 -16.96 -14.11
C ASP A 225 10.09 -16.96 -13.08
N ALA A 226 9.81 -15.82 -12.49
CA ALA A 226 8.69 -15.65 -11.56
C ALA A 226 8.19 -14.20 -11.54
N LEU A 227 6.91 -14.02 -11.21
CA LEU A 227 6.28 -12.73 -10.93
C LEU A 227 5.63 -12.76 -9.56
N TYR A 228 6.05 -11.86 -8.68
CA TYR A 228 5.51 -11.73 -7.33
C TYR A 228 4.57 -10.53 -7.23
N LEU A 229 3.40 -10.73 -6.61
CA LEU A 229 2.49 -9.66 -6.25
C LEU A 229 2.58 -9.39 -4.75
N ALA A 230 2.83 -8.14 -4.39
CA ALA A 230 2.85 -7.60 -3.04
C ALA A 230 1.78 -6.51 -2.88
N GLY A 231 1.68 -5.97 -1.66
CA GLY A 231 0.72 -4.91 -1.35
C GLY A 231 -0.68 -5.41 -0.99
N GLY A 232 -1.50 -4.52 -0.45
CA GLY A 232 -2.85 -4.85 -0.01
C GLY A 232 -3.81 -5.20 -1.15
N GLY A 233 -3.55 -4.69 -2.36
CA GLY A 233 -4.35 -4.99 -3.55
C GLY A 233 -3.99 -6.29 -4.27
N ALA A 234 -2.89 -6.95 -3.87
CA ALA A 234 -2.43 -8.16 -4.56
C ALA A 234 -3.45 -9.30 -4.56
N GLN A 235 -4.12 -9.51 -3.42
CA GLN A 235 -5.14 -10.55 -3.29
C GLN A 235 -6.39 -10.23 -4.12
N ASP A 236 -6.79 -8.96 -4.17
CA ASP A 236 -7.96 -8.53 -4.92
C ASP A 236 -7.75 -8.67 -6.43
N LEU A 237 -6.52 -8.43 -6.91
CA LEU A 237 -6.20 -8.44 -8.33
C LEU A 237 -5.71 -9.79 -8.85
N GLN A 238 -5.32 -10.73 -7.98
CA GLN A 238 -4.78 -12.03 -8.39
C GLN A 238 -5.69 -12.77 -9.36
N ALA A 239 -7.00 -12.79 -9.09
CA ALA A 239 -7.98 -13.53 -9.90
C ALA A 239 -8.20 -12.92 -11.29
N TYR A 240 -7.82 -11.67 -11.49
CA TYR A 240 -8.01 -10.90 -12.73
C TYR A 240 -6.69 -10.66 -13.47
N TRP A 241 -5.57 -11.05 -12.87
CA TRP A 241 -4.27 -10.90 -13.52
C TRP A 241 -4.21 -11.82 -14.75
N PRO A 242 -3.72 -11.35 -15.90
CA PRO A 242 -3.51 -12.21 -17.06
C PRO A 242 -2.66 -13.43 -16.71
N ASP A 243 -2.92 -14.55 -17.37
CA ASP A 243 -2.13 -15.76 -17.18
C ASP A 243 -0.64 -15.47 -17.33
N TRP A 244 0.07 -15.63 -16.23
CA TRP A 244 1.51 -15.45 -16.16
C TRP A 244 2.14 -16.66 -15.48
N PRO A 245 2.98 -17.42 -16.18
CA PRO A 245 3.67 -18.55 -15.57
C PRO A 245 4.47 -18.10 -14.36
N GLY A 246 4.29 -18.80 -13.23
CA GLY A 246 5.00 -18.45 -11.99
C GLY A 246 4.49 -17.24 -11.23
N LEU A 247 3.27 -16.73 -11.53
CA LEU A 247 2.63 -15.71 -10.72
C LEU A 247 2.39 -16.20 -9.29
N THR A 248 2.85 -15.44 -8.32
CA THR A 248 2.69 -15.75 -6.90
C THR A 248 2.36 -14.50 -6.08
N VAL A 249 1.26 -14.55 -5.32
CA VAL A 249 0.99 -13.53 -4.30
C VAL A 249 1.82 -13.84 -3.06
N LEU A 250 2.57 -12.85 -2.56
CA LEU A 250 3.38 -13.03 -1.37
C LEU A 250 2.52 -13.36 -0.14
N PRO A 251 2.98 -14.27 0.73
CA PRO A 251 2.35 -14.46 2.03
C PRO A 251 2.29 -13.12 2.77
N GLN A 252 1.11 -12.80 3.33
CA GLN A 252 0.91 -11.50 4.01
C GLN A 252 1.30 -10.31 3.12
N SER A 253 0.93 -10.34 1.85
CA SER A 253 1.32 -9.37 0.81
C SER A 253 1.17 -7.91 1.24
N GLN A 254 0.12 -7.58 2.02
CA GLN A 254 -0.12 -6.24 2.56
C GLN A 254 1.03 -5.73 3.46
N TRP A 255 1.75 -6.63 4.11
CA TRP A 255 2.82 -6.31 5.06
C TRP A 255 4.21 -6.51 4.48
N ALA A 256 4.33 -6.88 3.21
CA ALA A 256 5.61 -7.22 2.58
C ALA A 256 6.65 -6.11 2.71
N ASN A 257 6.27 -4.85 2.46
CA ASN A 257 7.17 -3.71 2.68
C ASN A 257 7.60 -3.56 4.14
N ALA A 258 6.66 -3.63 5.08
CA ALA A 258 6.96 -3.49 6.51
C ALA A 258 7.89 -4.62 7.01
N GLN A 259 7.69 -5.84 6.54
CA GLN A 259 8.59 -6.96 6.81
C GLN A 259 9.98 -6.73 6.22
N GLY A 260 10.04 -6.14 5.02
CA GLY A 260 11.30 -5.75 4.39
C GLY A 260 12.01 -4.65 5.18
N TYR A 261 11.31 -3.61 5.62
CA TYR A 261 11.90 -2.55 6.46
C TYR A 261 12.50 -3.13 7.74
N LEU A 262 11.76 -4.01 8.43
CA LEU A 262 12.25 -4.63 9.66
C LEU A 262 13.52 -5.48 9.46
N ARG A 263 13.68 -6.10 8.29
CA ARG A 263 14.88 -6.88 7.97
C ARG A 263 16.08 -6.01 7.57
N LEU A 264 15.83 -4.78 7.16
CA LEU A 264 16.84 -3.84 6.69
C LEU A 264 17.26 -2.82 7.76
N LEU A 265 16.50 -2.69 8.86
CA LEU A 265 16.86 -1.94 10.06
C LEU A 265 17.96 -2.67 10.84
#